data_8314c7fc0f3b2fd56daeefb686de4c8d
#
_entry.id   8314c7fc0f3b2fd56daeefb686de4c8d
#
_cell.length_a   1.000
_cell.length_b   1.000
_cell.length_c   1.000
_cell.angle_alpha   90.00
_cell.angle_beta   90.00
_cell.angle_gamma   90.00
#
_symmetry.space_group_name_H-M   'P 1'
#
loop_
_entity.id
_entity.type
_entity.pdbx_description
1 polymer ?
#
loop_
_entity_poly.entity_id
_entity_poly.type
_entity_poly.pdbx_seq_one_letter_code
_entity_poly.pdbx_strand_id
1 'polypeptide(L)'
;MRLACLALAFAWAASAGAEILYRLPWADGHSFMFTQVPGGRITSHFTKATLHAVDIAMPEGMPIVAAREGLVEALEAHHGATADEEPLSYEGNFVRVRHVDASAATYAHLKHGGITVAVGESVGVGQLLGYSGTTGDVEEPHLHFVVTRIEKNSSGWQEEVSVPVKFYIGVPPVVFSPRTAVRVTANYSGIAEAPRAPSETPLFPWKRPTLEPGEEARAWALLALWLASGVGALVWFWKFAKQ
;
A
#
# COMPACT_ATOMS: atom_id res chain seq x y z
N MET A 1 38.58 43.38 -34.57
CA MET A 1 37.74 43.13 -33.36
C MET A 1 36.73 42.05 -33.68
N ARG A 2 36.95 40.85 -33.22
CA ARG A 2 35.99 39.73 -33.38
C ARG A 2 35.34 39.52 -32.02
N LEU A 3 34.03 39.82 -31.89
CA LEU A 3 33.21 39.46 -30.70
C LEU A 3 32.94 37.95 -30.72
N ALA A 4 33.42 37.29 -29.72
CA ALA A 4 33.05 35.89 -29.44
C ALA A 4 31.78 35.88 -28.57
N CYS A 5 30.64 35.45 -29.13
CA CYS A 5 29.45 35.18 -28.38
C CYS A 5 29.66 33.83 -27.62
N LEU A 6 29.83 33.91 -26.30
CA LEU A 6 29.72 32.76 -25.42
C LEU A 6 28.23 32.40 -25.28
N ALA A 7 27.81 31.34 -25.91
CA ALA A 7 26.52 30.72 -25.64
C ALA A 7 26.67 29.90 -24.34
N LEU A 8 26.09 30.39 -23.25
CA LEU A 8 25.88 29.63 -22.01
C LEU A 8 24.77 28.62 -22.26
N ALA A 9 25.15 27.37 -22.55
CA ALA A 9 24.24 26.24 -22.52
C ALA A 9 23.89 25.93 -21.04
N PHE A 10 22.71 26.36 -20.61
CA PHE A 10 22.12 25.86 -19.39
C PHE A 10 21.74 24.39 -19.62
N ALA A 11 22.58 23.48 -19.18
CA ALA A 11 22.23 22.07 -19.03
C ALA A 11 21.20 21.97 -17.90
N TRP A 12 19.94 21.83 -18.28
CA TRP A 12 18.89 21.44 -17.35
C TRP A 12 19.17 19.97 -17.00
N ALA A 13 19.93 19.75 -15.92
CA ALA A 13 19.99 18.45 -15.29
C ALA A 13 18.56 18.15 -14.78
N ALA A 14 17.82 17.34 -15.51
CA ALA A 14 16.64 16.70 -14.95
C ALA A 14 17.10 15.95 -13.71
N SER A 15 16.83 16.51 -12.54
CA SER A 15 16.94 15.80 -11.27
C SER A 15 16.05 14.57 -11.42
N ALA A 16 16.65 13.42 -11.64
CA ALA A 16 15.96 12.15 -11.42
C ALA A 16 15.47 12.23 -9.97
N GLY A 17 14.17 12.47 -9.79
CA GLY A 17 13.56 12.65 -8.47
C GLY A 17 13.94 11.47 -7.62
N ALA A 18 14.52 11.72 -6.45
CA ALA A 18 14.85 10.67 -5.50
C ALA A 18 13.57 9.86 -5.24
N GLU A 19 13.67 8.56 -5.32
CA GLU A 19 12.54 7.66 -5.08
C GLU A 19 12.03 7.89 -3.65
N ILE A 20 10.70 8.05 -3.51
CA ILE A 20 10.09 8.30 -2.22
C ILE A 20 9.84 6.96 -1.54
N LEU A 21 10.46 6.79 -0.39
CA LEU A 21 10.37 5.57 0.39
C LEU A 21 9.48 5.78 1.61
N TYR A 22 8.73 4.76 1.94
CA TYR A 22 7.83 4.72 3.09
C TYR A 22 8.32 3.71 4.11
N ARG A 23 8.24 4.06 5.38
CA ARG A 23 8.28 3.10 6.47
C ARG A 23 7.02 2.23 6.43
N LEU A 24 7.09 1.01 6.99
CA LEU A 24 5.89 0.21 7.24
C LEU A 24 4.95 0.96 8.19
N PRO A 25 3.63 0.98 7.92
CA PRO A 25 2.66 1.76 8.69
C PRO A 25 2.27 1.11 10.03
N TRP A 26 3.17 0.36 10.66
CA TRP A 26 2.99 -0.22 11.99
C TRP A 26 4.26 -0.13 12.84
N ALA A 27 4.09 -0.30 14.16
CA ALA A 27 5.15 -0.13 15.12
C ALA A 27 6.25 -1.21 15.01
N ASP A 28 7.46 -0.85 15.42
CA ASP A 28 8.62 -1.74 15.47
C ASP A 28 8.32 -3.03 16.23
N GLY A 29 8.95 -4.12 15.79
CA GLY A 29 8.83 -5.44 16.38
C GLY A 29 7.58 -6.21 15.97
N HIS A 30 6.56 -5.55 15.39
CA HIS A 30 5.36 -6.22 14.90
C HIS A 30 5.57 -6.77 13.49
N SER A 31 4.90 -7.87 13.18
CA SER A 31 5.04 -8.59 11.92
C SER A 31 3.68 -8.89 11.32
N PHE A 32 3.39 -8.30 10.14
CA PHE A 32 2.11 -8.47 9.46
C PHE A 32 2.29 -8.90 8.00
N MET A 33 1.23 -9.42 7.42
CA MET A 33 1.22 -9.99 6.08
C MET A 33 0.43 -9.09 5.12
N PHE A 34 1.00 -8.81 3.95
CA PHE A 34 0.26 -8.19 2.86
C PHE A 34 -0.72 -9.21 2.26
N THR A 35 -2.00 -8.88 2.28
CA THR A 35 -3.09 -9.72 1.72
C THR A 35 -3.48 -9.28 0.34
N GLN A 36 -3.55 -7.96 0.09
CA GLN A 36 -3.79 -7.40 -1.24
C GLN A 36 -2.66 -6.43 -1.58
N VAL A 37 -2.24 -6.46 -2.84
CA VAL A 37 -1.18 -5.58 -3.37
C VAL A 37 -1.46 -5.23 -4.82
N PRO A 38 -0.87 -4.16 -5.37
CA PRO A 38 -1.02 -3.77 -6.77
C PRO A 38 -0.68 -4.92 -7.72
N GLY A 39 -1.58 -5.20 -8.68
CA GLY A 39 -1.40 -6.30 -9.64
C GLY A 39 -1.50 -7.71 -9.05
N GLY A 40 -1.94 -7.84 -7.80
CA GLY A 40 -2.23 -9.13 -7.16
C GLY A 40 -3.39 -9.85 -7.84
N ARG A 41 -3.42 -11.20 -7.70
CA ARG A 41 -4.49 -12.04 -8.28
C ARG A 41 -5.85 -11.83 -7.60
N ILE A 42 -5.83 -11.46 -6.34
CA ILE A 42 -7.01 -11.18 -5.51
C ILE A 42 -6.84 -9.75 -5.05
N THR A 43 -7.74 -8.87 -5.48
CA THR A 43 -7.76 -7.47 -5.05
C THR A 43 -9.16 -6.89 -5.24
N SER A 44 -9.56 -6.00 -4.36
CA SER A 44 -10.73 -5.14 -4.48
C SER A 44 -10.38 -3.73 -4.97
N HIS A 45 -9.10 -3.45 -5.26
CA HIS A 45 -8.58 -2.14 -5.62
C HIS A 45 -8.65 -1.90 -7.13
N PHE A 46 -9.80 -1.43 -7.63
CA PHE A 46 -10.05 -1.26 -9.06
C PHE A 46 -10.15 0.19 -9.53
N THR A 47 -10.23 1.15 -8.61
CA THR A 47 -10.34 2.56 -8.96
C THR A 47 -8.96 3.18 -9.15
N LYS A 48 -8.86 4.29 -9.85
CA LYS A 48 -7.58 5.02 -9.98
C LYS A 48 -7.02 5.44 -8.63
N ALA A 49 -7.88 5.78 -7.68
CA ALA A 49 -7.48 6.17 -6.33
C ALA A 49 -6.98 4.99 -5.48
N THR A 50 -7.34 3.75 -5.80
CA THR A 50 -6.99 2.57 -5.01
C THR A 50 -6.10 1.55 -5.71
N LEU A 51 -5.86 1.69 -7.03
CA LEU A 51 -5.13 0.70 -7.84
C LEU A 51 -3.77 0.27 -7.24
N HIS A 52 -3.11 1.18 -6.53
CA HIS A 52 -1.83 0.93 -5.86
C HIS A 52 -1.96 0.78 -4.34
N ALA A 53 -3.16 0.63 -3.82
CA ALA A 53 -3.38 0.36 -2.41
C ALA A 53 -2.84 -1.02 -2.00
N VAL A 54 -2.56 -1.16 -0.72
CA VAL A 54 -2.17 -2.42 -0.09
C VAL A 54 -3.03 -2.67 1.14
N ASP A 55 -3.49 -3.91 1.30
CA ASP A 55 -4.14 -4.36 2.52
C ASP A 55 -3.18 -5.24 3.32
N ILE A 56 -3.13 -4.98 4.61
CA ILE A 56 -2.23 -5.61 5.55
C ILE A 56 -3.07 -6.27 6.63
N ALA A 57 -3.11 -7.62 6.63
CA ALA A 57 -3.83 -8.38 7.65
C ALA A 57 -3.22 -8.12 9.03
N MET A 58 -4.01 -7.63 9.96
CA MET A 58 -3.60 -7.42 11.33
C MET A 58 -4.81 -7.48 12.28
N PRO A 59 -4.61 -7.93 13.52
CA PRO A 59 -5.68 -7.88 14.51
C PRO A 59 -6.13 -6.45 14.78
N GLU A 60 -7.35 -6.29 15.27
CA GLU A 60 -7.81 -5.01 15.79
C GLU A 60 -6.96 -4.54 16.98
N GLY A 61 -6.76 -3.22 17.09
CA GLY A 61 -6.02 -2.61 18.20
C GLY A 61 -4.51 -2.57 18.03
N MET A 62 -3.97 -2.91 16.85
CA MET A 62 -2.54 -2.78 16.57
C MET A 62 -2.17 -1.32 16.29
N PRO A 63 -1.03 -0.82 16.84
CA PRO A 63 -0.62 0.56 16.66
C PRO A 63 -0.26 0.85 15.19
N ILE A 64 -0.93 1.82 14.61
CA ILE A 64 -0.70 2.34 13.27
C ILE A 64 0.12 3.62 13.38
N VAL A 65 1.21 3.68 12.65
CA VAL A 65 2.15 4.81 12.70
C VAL A 65 2.30 5.47 11.34
N ALA A 66 2.68 6.74 11.34
CA ALA A 66 2.94 7.50 10.12
C ALA A 66 4.10 6.86 9.34
N ALA A 67 3.82 6.39 8.13
CA ALA A 67 4.82 5.79 7.25
C ALA A 67 5.79 6.82 6.67
N ARG A 68 5.40 8.10 6.70
CA ARG A 68 6.19 9.26 6.29
C ARG A 68 5.68 10.50 7.02
N GLU A 69 6.56 11.48 7.25
CA GLU A 69 6.21 12.76 7.86
C GLU A 69 5.23 13.55 6.99
N GLY A 70 4.41 14.38 7.65
CA GLY A 70 3.46 15.25 6.94
C GLY A 70 2.51 15.99 7.87
N LEU A 71 1.44 16.50 7.28
CA LEU A 71 0.35 17.20 7.96
C LEU A 71 -0.91 16.34 7.88
N VAL A 72 -1.57 16.10 8.99
CA VAL A 72 -2.91 15.47 8.99
C VAL A 72 -3.88 16.43 8.31
N GLU A 73 -4.29 16.12 7.08
CA GLU A 73 -5.18 16.99 6.30
C GLU A 73 -6.65 16.62 6.48
N ALA A 74 -6.93 15.36 6.76
CA ALA A 74 -8.30 14.87 6.99
C ALA A 74 -8.27 13.65 7.91
N LEU A 75 -9.35 13.42 8.62
CA LEU A 75 -9.63 12.19 9.33
C LEU A 75 -11.15 11.98 9.46
N GLU A 76 -11.55 10.73 9.62
CA GLU A 76 -12.89 10.31 10.03
C GLU A 76 -12.75 9.40 11.25
N ALA A 77 -13.58 9.60 12.28
CA ALA A 77 -13.43 8.91 13.56
C ALA A 77 -14.78 8.41 14.13
N HIS A 78 -15.90 8.65 13.41
CA HIS A 78 -17.24 8.48 13.95
C HIS A 78 -17.89 7.16 13.57
N HIS A 79 -17.32 6.39 12.65
CA HIS A 79 -17.86 5.09 12.29
C HIS A 79 -17.70 4.10 13.45
N GLY A 80 -18.84 3.54 13.89
CA GLY A 80 -18.86 2.47 14.89
C GLY A 80 -18.42 1.12 14.32
N ALA A 81 -18.25 0.15 15.21
CA ALA A 81 -17.93 -1.23 14.84
C ALA A 81 -19.19 -2.05 14.49
N THR A 82 -20.38 -1.45 14.41
CA THR A 82 -21.65 -2.18 14.22
C THR A 82 -22.16 -2.03 12.80
N ALA A 83 -22.58 -3.14 12.21
CA ALA A 83 -23.18 -3.24 10.88
C ALA A 83 -24.51 -2.47 10.72
N ASP A 84 -25.06 -1.91 11.80
CA ASP A 84 -26.32 -1.17 11.82
C ASP A 84 -26.14 0.33 11.53
N GLU A 85 -24.90 0.83 11.53
CA GLU A 85 -24.62 2.18 11.07
C GLU A 85 -24.42 2.09 9.54
N GLU A 86 -25.30 2.78 8.79
CA GLU A 86 -25.18 2.90 7.34
C GLU A 86 -23.71 3.08 6.95
N PRO A 87 -23.15 2.27 6.04
CA PRO A 87 -21.77 2.40 5.60
C PRO A 87 -21.65 3.66 4.72
N LEU A 88 -21.63 4.83 5.36
CA LEU A 88 -21.53 6.12 4.68
C LEU A 88 -20.15 6.31 4.05
N SER A 89 -19.18 5.50 4.41
CA SER A 89 -17.84 5.54 3.86
C SER A 89 -17.30 4.13 3.68
N TYR A 90 -16.86 3.82 2.47
CA TYR A 90 -16.12 2.60 2.15
C TYR A 90 -14.88 2.42 3.03
N GLU A 91 -14.20 3.53 3.35
CA GLU A 91 -12.96 3.56 4.13
C GLU A 91 -13.19 3.43 5.64
N GLY A 92 -14.42 3.66 6.15
CA GLY A 92 -14.68 3.72 7.58
C GLY A 92 -13.92 4.86 8.26
N ASN A 93 -13.34 4.60 9.43
CA ASN A 93 -12.47 5.57 10.10
C ASN A 93 -11.09 5.58 9.45
N PHE A 94 -10.56 6.77 9.19
CA PHE A 94 -9.26 6.92 8.56
C PHE A 94 -8.49 8.15 9.06
N VAL A 95 -7.19 8.13 8.84
CA VAL A 95 -6.30 9.31 8.92
C VAL A 95 -5.64 9.50 7.57
N ARG A 96 -5.63 10.72 7.04
CA ARG A 96 -4.97 11.11 5.81
C ARG A 96 -3.87 12.11 6.11
N VAL A 97 -2.64 11.76 5.75
CA VAL A 97 -1.43 12.58 5.98
C VAL A 97 -0.90 13.08 4.65
N ARG A 98 -0.93 14.40 4.44
CA ARG A 98 -0.36 15.05 3.25
C ARG A 98 1.12 15.31 3.46
N HIS A 99 1.91 14.94 2.46
CA HIS A 99 3.36 15.11 2.42
C HIS A 99 3.77 16.41 1.70
N VAL A 100 5.04 16.79 1.86
CA VAL A 100 5.60 18.01 1.26
C VAL A 100 5.56 18.03 -0.27
N ASP A 101 5.54 16.86 -0.91
CA ASP A 101 5.43 16.70 -2.37
C ASP A 101 3.99 16.66 -2.89
N ALA A 102 3.03 17.05 -2.07
CA ALA A 102 1.60 17.06 -2.33
C ALA A 102 0.97 15.67 -2.55
N SER A 103 1.70 14.57 -2.34
CA SER A 103 1.09 13.25 -2.16
C SER A 103 0.46 13.14 -0.78
N ALA A 104 -0.50 12.23 -0.62
CA ALA A 104 -1.14 11.98 0.67
C ALA A 104 -1.23 10.47 0.92
N ALA A 105 -0.90 10.04 2.14
CA ALA A 105 -1.06 8.68 2.61
C ALA A 105 -2.35 8.55 3.42
N THR A 106 -3.22 7.63 3.05
CA THR A 106 -4.45 7.29 3.78
C THR A 106 -4.25 5.95 4.51
N TYR A 107 -4.65 5.94 5.78
CA TYR A 107 -4.63 4.80 6.70
C TYR A 107 -6.08 4.55 7.10
N ALA A 108 -6.74 3.54 6.54
CA ALA A 108 -8.17 3.33 6.71
C ALA A 108 -8.52 2.07 7.50
N HIS A 109 -9.81 1.90 7.81
CA HIS A 109 -10.41 0.88 8.66
C HIS A 109 -9.91 0.94 10.11
N LEU A 110 -9.66 2.17 10.59
CA LEU A 110 -9.15 2.38 11.95
C LEU A 110 -10.26 2.14 12.99
N LYS A 111 -9.81 1.78 14.19
CA LYS A 111 -10.71 1.51 15.33
C LYS A 111 -11.53 2.73 15.71
N HIS A 112 -12.82 2.51 16.01
CA HIS A 112 -13.68 3.53 16.62
C HIS A 112 -13.07 4.04 17.92
N GLY A 113 -12.95 5.37 18.05
CA GLY A 113 -12.29 6.00 19.21
C GLY A 113 -10.79 5.72 19.31
N GLY A 114 -10.16 5.12 18.27
CA GLY A 114 -8.76 4.73 18.26
C GLY A 114 -7.80 5.73 17.60
N ILE A 115 -8.29 6.81 16.99
CA ILE A 115 -7.43 7.84 16.36
C ILE A 115 -6.85 8.75 17.45
N THR A 116 -5.54 9.04 17.38
CA THR A 116 -4.79 9.77 18.42
C THR A 116 -4.27 11.12 17.95
N VAL A 117 -4.54 11.49 16.70
CA VAL A 117 -4.09 12.75 16.09
C VAL A 117 -5.29 13.61 15.68
N ALA A 118 -5.04 14.91 15.38
CA ALA A 118 -6.05 15.85 14.97
C ALA A 118 -5.74 16.45 13.58
N VAL A 119 -6.76 16.92 12.87
CA VAL A 119 -6.58 17.68 11.61
C VAL A 119 -5.74 18.94 11.89
N GLY A 120 -4.74 19.18 11.04
CA GLY A 120 -3.79 20.27 11.19
C GLY A 120 -2.57 19.92 12.05
N GLU A 121 -2.50 18.72 12.62
CA GLU A 121 -1.32 18.26 13.36
C GLU A 121 -0.20 17.83 12.39
N SER A 122 1.03 18.28 12.68
CA SER A 122 2.22 17.80 11.98
C SER A 122 2.70 16.49 12.62
N VAL A 123 2.86 15.45 11.83
CA VAL A 123 3.30 14.14 12.30
C VAL A 123 4.66 13.76 11.72
N GLY A 124 5.51 13.23 12.58
CA GLY A 124 6.81 12.69 12.20
C GLY A 124 6.72 11.22 11.78
N VAL A 125 7.73 10.75 11.03
CA VAL A 125 7.87 9.34 10.66
C VAL A 125 7.82 8.45 11.91
N GLY A 126 6.97 7.43 11.92
CA GLY A 126 6.80 6.50 13.04
C GLY A 126 5.96 7.02 14.20
N GLN A 127 5.43 8.25 14.12
CA GLN A 127 4.50 8.76 15.12
C GLN A 127 3.19 7.97 15.09
N LEU A 128 2.64 7.66 16.25
CA LEU A 128 1.34 6.98 16.39
C LEU A 128 0.23 7.86 15.81
N LEU A 129 -0.57 7.28 14.91
CA LEU A 129 -1.76 7.89 14.32
C LEU A 129 -3.05 7.37 14.95
N GLY A 130 -3.05 6.11 15.36
CA GLY A 130 -4.21 5.43 15.91
C GLY A 130 -4.00 3.92 15.97
N TYR A 131 -5.10 3.19 15.95
CA TYR A 131 -5.11 1.74 16.07
C TYR A 131 -5.94 1.12 14.96
N SER A 132 -5.49 -0.06 14.45
CA SER A 132 -6.24 -0.85 13.48
C SER A 132 -7.61 -1.24 14.01
N GLY A 133 -8.58 -1.37 13.12
CA GLY A 133 -9.97 -1.71 13.44
C GLY A 133 -10.64 -2.51 12.36
N THR A 134 -11.97 -2.42 12.34
CA THR A 134 -12.88 -3.12 11.44
C THR A 134 -13.99 -2.20 10.95
N THR A 135 -13.78 -0.87 10.95
CA THR A 135 -14.78 0.08 10.48
C THR A 135 -14.80 0.20 8.95
N GLY A 136 -15.95 0.52 8.36
CA GLY A 136 -16.14 0.56 6.91
C GLY A 136 -16.46 -0.80 6.30
N ASP A 137 -16.26 -0.95 4.99
CA ASP A 137 -16.55 -2.18 4.25
C ASP A 137 -15.38 -3.17 4.37
N VAL A 138 -15.39 -3.98 5.42
CA VAL A 138 -14.34 -4.96 5.73
C VAL A 138 -14.92 -6.32 6.08
N GLU A 139 -14.38 -7.39 5.50
CA GLU A 139 -14.72 -8.78 5.87
C GLU A 139 -13.86 -9.26 7.05
N GLU A 140 -12.58 -8.90 7.07
CA GLU A 140 -11.59 -9.32 8.06
C GLU A 140 -10.74 -8.13 8.52
N PRO A 141 -10.31 -8.09 9.80
CA PRO A 141 -9.50 -6.98 10.31
C PRO A 141 -8.22 -6.78 9.50
N HIS A 142 -8.04 -5.59 8.96
CA HIS A 142 -6.85 -5.21 8.21
C HIS A 142 -6.62 -3.69 8.24
N LEU A 143 -5.42 -3.27 7.87
CA LEU A 143 -5.13 -1.89 7.52
C LEU A 143 -5.17 -1.76 5.99
N HIS A 144 -6.03 -0.90 5.47
CA HIS A 144 -5.94 -0.41 4.11
C HIS A 144 -5.00 0.79 4.07
N PHE A 145 -3.96 0.71 3.24
CA PHE A 145 -2.97 1.77 3.08
C PHE A 145 -2.81 2.13 1.61
N VAL A 146 -2.97 3.41 1.29
CA VAL A 146 -2.78 3.92 -0.06
C VAL A 146 -2.11 5.28 -0.04
N VAL A 147 -1.27 5.54 -1.04
CA VAL A 147 -0.73 6.87 -1.30
C VAL A 147 -1.33 7.39 -2.60
N THR A 148 -1.84 8.61 -2.56
CA THR A 148 -2.48 9.25 -3.69
C THR A 148 -1.88 10.62 -3.98
N ARG A 149 -2.15 11.14 -5.16
CA ARG A 149 -1.90 12.53 -5.54
C ARG A 149 -3.02 13.02 -6.44
N ILE A 150 -3.16 14.33 -6.54
CA ILE A 150 -4.10 14.95 -7.47
C ILE A 150 -3.41 15.17 -8.81
N GLU A 151 -3.97 14.62 -9.87
CA GLU A 151 -3.53 14.83 -11.25
C GLU A 151 -4.63 15.50 -12.07
N LYS A 152 -4.25 16.17 -13.15
CA LYS A 152 -5.21 16.63 -14.15
C LYS A 152 -5.38 15.56 -15.20
N ASN A 153 -6.61 15.14 -15.43
CA ASN A 153 -6.93 14.22 -16.51
C ASN A 153 -6.89 14.93 -17.89
N SER A 154 -7.08 14.17 -18.96
CA SER A 154 -7.05 14.68 -20.34
C SER A 154 -8.07 15.79 -20.63
N SER A 155 -9.12 15.90 -19.82
CA SER A 155 -10.15 16.96 -19.91
C SER A 155 -9.86 18.14 -19.01
N GLY A 156 -8.72 18.15 -18.30
CA GLY A 156 -8.31 19.22 -17.38
C GLY A 156 -8.92 19.17 -15.99
N TRP A 157 -9.77 18.18 -15.68
CA TRP A 157 -10.35 17.98 -14.36
C TRP A 157 -9.34 17.38 -13.40
N GLN A 158 -9.39 17.81 -12.14
CA GLN A 158 -8.61 17.20 -11.08
C GLN A 158 -9.16 15.81 -10.75
N GLU A 159 -8.28 14.85 -10.67
CA GLU A 159 -8.59 13.45 -10.37
C GLU A 159 -7.60 12.93 -9.34
N GLU A 160 -8.08 12.20 -8.36
CA GLU A 160 -7.23 11.52 -7.40
C GLU A 160 -6.73 10.19 -7.98
N VAL A 161 -5.41 10.00 -7.98
CA VAL A 161 -4.77 8.80 -8.49
C VAL A 161 -3.82 8.23 -7.45
N SER A 162 -3.87 6.91 -7.26
CA SER A 162 -2.92 6.21 -6.41
C SER A 162 -1.57 6.07 -7.09
N VAL A 163 -0.50 6.07 -6.29
CA VAL A 163 0.87 5.91 -6.76
C VAL A 163 1.53 4.67 -6.15
N PRO A 164 2.40 3.97 -6.90
CA PRO A 164 3.14 2.83 -6.37
C PRO A 164 3.96 3.22 -5.14
N VAL A 165 3.94 2.35 -4.12
CA VAL A 165 4.68 2.55 -2.88
C VAL A 165 5.82 1.54 -2.77
N LYS A 166 7.00 2.01 -2.35
CA LYS A 166 8.10 1.17 -1.89
C LYS A 166 8.32 1.40 -0.40
N PHE A 167 8.49 0.30 0.30
CA PHE A 167 8.80 0.31 1.72
C PHE A 167 10.29 0.04 1.96
N TYR A 168 10.77 0.47 3.13
CA TYR A 168 12.11 0.13 3.61
C TYR A 168 12.07 -0.40 5.03
N ILE A 169 13.03 -1.25 5.38
CA ILE A 169 13.27 -1.77 6.75
C ILE A 169 14.75 -1.97 7.00
N GLY A 170 15.14 -2.06 8.25
CA GLY A 170 16.48 -2.48 8.68
C GLY A 170 17.60 -1.45 8.54
N VAL A 171 18.77 -1.82 9.06
CA VAL A 171 20.02 -1.04 8.98
C VAL A 171 21.14 -1.98 8.54
N PRO A 172 21.75 -1.80 7.33
CA PRO A 172 21.38 -0.83 6.31
C PRO A 172 19.95 -1.06 5.77
N PRO A 173 19.30 -0.02 5.24
CA PRO A 173 17.92 -0.14 4.80
C PRO A 173 17.80 -1.04 3.55
N VAL A 174 16.84 -1.96 3.61
CA VAL A 174 16.42 -2.80 2.49
C VAL A 174 15.11 -2.27 1.95
N VAL A 175 15.08 -1.91 0.67
CA VAL A 175 13.90 -1.39 -0.03
C VAL A 175 13.20 -2.51 -0.77
N PHE A 176 11.86 -2.52 -0.72
CA PHE A 176 11.06 -3.52 -1.40
C PHE A 176 9.68 -3.00 -1.83
N SER A 177 9.11 -3.61 -2.85
CA SER A 177 7.70 -3.46 -3.18
C SER A 177 6.87 -4.53 -2.46
N PRO A 178 5.67 -4.21 -1.95
CA PRO A 178 4.82 -5.18 -1.27
C PRO A 178 4.44 -6.34 -2.20
N ARG A 179 4.30 -7.54 -1.63
CA ARG A 179 3.89 -8.77 -2.34
C ARG A 179 2.88 -9.54 -1.52
N THR A 180 1.84 -10.05 -2.17
CA THR A 180 0.80 -10.87 -1.52
C THR A 180 1.40 -12.08 -0.81
N ALA A 181 0.86 -12.39 0.36
CA ALA A 181 1.27 -13.48 1.24
C ALA A 181 2.69 -13.36 1.80
N VAL A 182 3.33 -12.20 1.69
CA VAL A 182 4.62 -11.93 2.32
C VAL A 182 4.40 -11.25 3.67
N ARG A 183 4.96 -11.87 4.72
CA ARG A 183 4.99 -11.32 6.08
C ARG A 183 6.27 -10.55 6.29
N VAL A 184 6.14 -9.33 6.83
CA VAL A 184 7.28 -8.43 7.07
C VAL A 184 7.26 -7.94 8.51
N THR A 185 8.43 -7.95 9.16
CA THR A 185 8.60 -7.39 10.51
C THR A 185 9.15 -5.97 10.41
N ALA A 186 8.49 -5.02 11.05
CA ALA A 186 9.01 -3.66 11.17
C ALA A 186 10.26 -3.66 12.06
N ASN A 187 11.35 -3.09 11.54
CA ASN A 187 12.59 -2.92 12.27
C ASN A 187 13.28 -1.63 11.82
N TYR A 188 13.20 -0.63 12.66
CA TYR A 188 13.79 0.70 12.42
C TYR A 188 14.77 1.12 13.51
N SER A 189 15.17 0.20 14.37
CA SER A 189 16.18 0.45 15.40
C SER A 189 17.47 0.96 14.76
N GLY A 190 17.90 2.17 15.17
CA GLY A 190 19.11 2.81 14.64
C GLY A 190 18.92 3.59 13.33
N ILE A 191 17.71 3.72 12.79
CA ILE A 191 17.40 4.61 11.66
C ILE A 191 16.95 5.96 12.24
N ALA A 192 17.79 6.99 12.09
CA ALA A 192 17.47 8.35 12.52
C ALA A 192 16.65 9.13 11.47
N GLU A 193 16.80 8.78 10.18
CA GLU A 193 16.15 9.43 9.04
C GLU A 193 15.75 8.40 7.99
N ALA A 194 14.68 8.70 7.23
CA ALA A 194 14.33 7.89 6.07
C ALA A 194 15.48 7.87 5.05
N PRO A 195 15.89 6.70 4.54
CA PRO A 195 16.98 6.60 3.59
C PRO A 195 16.63 7.30 2.28
N ARG A 196 17.62 8.01 1.71
CA ARG A 196 17.52 8.51 0.34
C ARG A 196 17.88 7.37 -0.61
N ALA A 197 16.88 6.92 -1.36
CA ALA A 197 16.96 5.94 -2.45
C ALA A 197 18.18 4.98 -2.43
N PRO A 198 18.22 3.97 -1.59
CA PRO A 198 19.21 2.91 -1.69
C PRO A 198 18.88 2.01 -2.88
N SER A 199 19.89 1.27 -3.37
CA SER A 199 19.68 0.25 -4.39
C SER A 199 18.64 -0.79 -3.95
N GLU A 200 17.75 -1.18 -4.86
CA GLU A 200 16.77 -2.24 -4.60
C GLU A 200 17.48 -3.57 -4.31
N THR A 201 17.50 -3.97 -3.06
CA THR A 201 17.89 -5.33 -2.70
C THR A 201 16.63 -6.10 -2.35
N PRO A 202 16.29 -7.21 -3.02
CA PRO A 202 15.15 -8.02 -2.65
C PRO A 202 15.28 -8.51 -1.21
N LEU A 203 14.25 -8.30 -0.37
CA LEU A 203 14.24 -8.78 1.03
C LEU A 203 14.41 -10.30 1.15
N PHE A 204 13.96 -11.00 0.12
CA PHE A 204 14.17 -12.43 -0.02
C PHE A 204 14.64 -12.69 -1.44
N PRO A 205 15.77 -13.38 -1.64
CA PRO A 205 16.06 -13.95 -2.92
C PRO A 205 14.98 -15.00 -3.20
N TRP A 206 13.87 -14.57 -3.82
CA TRP A 206 12.88 -15.49 -4.33
C TRP A 206 13.56 -16.28 -5.46
N LYS A 207 14.14 -17.43 -5.12
CA LYS A 207 14.28 -18.48 -6.10
C LYS A 207 12.87 -19.00 -6.35
N ARG A 208 12.36 -18.84 -7.58
CA ARG A 208 11.23 -19.68 -7.99
C ARG A 208 11.58 -21.09 -7.56
N PRO A 209 10.68 -21.82 -6.87
CA PRO A 209 10.89 -23.24 -6.70
C PRO A 209 11.22 -23.78 -8.10
N THR A 210 12.44 -24.24 -8.29
CA THR A 210 12.74 -25.02 -9.48
C THR A 210 11.98 -26.31 -9.28
N LEU A 211 10.83 -26.42 -9.93
CA LEU A 211 10.11 -27.68 -10.01
C LEU A 211 11.08 -28.65 -10.66
N GLU A 212 11.28 -29.81 -10.05
CA GLU A 212 12.08 -30.87 -10.64
C GLU A 212 11.54 -31.22 -12.03
N PRO A 213 12.42 -31.58 -12.99
CA PRO A 213 11.99 -31.92 -14.33
C PRO A 213 10.89 -32.98 -14.29
N GLY A 214 9.68 -32.62 -14.68
CA GLY A 214 8.47 -33.46 -14.61
C GLY A 214 7.39 -33.00 -13.63
N GLU A 215 7.69 -32.15 -12.65
CA GLU A 215 6.68 -31.59 -11.74
C GLU A 215 5.77 -30.57 -12.45
N GLU A 216 6.31 -29.76 -13.33
CA GLU A 216 5.50 -28.87 -14.19
C GLU A 216 4.56 -29.68 -15.08
N ALA A 217 5.03 -30.77 -15.69
CA ALA A 217 4.22 -31.62 -16.53
C ALA A 217 3.10 -32.31 -15.72
N ARG A 218 3.35 -32.71 -14.48
CA ARG A 218 2.34 -33.25 -13.57
C ARG A 218 1.32 -32.20 -13.15
N ALA A 219 1.74 -30.97 -12.84
CA ALA A 219 0.86 -29.87 -12.49
C ALA A 219 -0.08 -29.51 -13.65
N TRP A 220 0.46 -29.44 -14.88
CA TRP A 220 -0.33 -29.22 -16.09
C TRP A 220 -1.26 -30.39 -16.40
N ALA A 221 -0.83 -31.63 -16.23
CA ALA A 221 -1.65 -32.81 -16.41
C ALA A 221 -2.82 -32.88 -15.42
N LEU A 222 -2.58 -32.54 -14.15
CA LEU A 222 -3.63 -32.45 -13.13
C LEU A 222 -4.63 -31.33 -13.41
N LEU A 223 -4.16 -30.16 -13.87
CA LEU A 223 -5.02 -29.06 -14.30
C LEU A 223 -5.87 -29.46 -15.51
N ALA A 224 -5.28 -30.13 -16.50
CA ALA A 224 -5.97 -30.61 -17.67
C ALA A 224 -7.03 -31.70 -17.33
N LEU A 225 -6.72 -32.62 -16.42
CA LEU A 225 -7.66 -33.61 -15.90
C LEU A 225 -8.82 -32.96 -15.13
N TRP A 226 -8.52 -31.92 -14.31
CA TRP A 226 -9.53 -31.17 -13.60
C TRP A 226 -10.47 -30.40 -14.52
N LEU A 227 -9.94 -29.77 -15.57
CA LEU A 227 -10.72 -29.11 -16.62
C LEU A 227 -11.53 -30.13 -17.47
N ALA A 228 -10.95 -31.29 -17.79
CA ALA A 228 -11.60 -32.32 -18.58
C ALA A 228 -12.72 -33.06 -17.83
N SER A 229 -12.64 -33.13 -16.49
CA SER A 229 -13.67 -33.77 -15.66
C SER A 229 -15.00 -33.01 -15.60
N GLY A 230 -15.05 -31.79 -16.12
CA GLY A 230 -16.25 -30.94 -16.13
C GLY A 230 -16.73 -30.45 -14.75
N VAL A 231 -16.13 -30.96 -13.67
CA VAL A 231 -16.54 -30.60 -12.28
C VAL A 231 -16.26 -29.14 -11.99
N GLY A 232 -15.17 -28.60 -12.51
CA GLY A 232 -14.83 -27.18 -12.36
C GLY A 232 -15.84 -26.25 -13.06
N ALA A 233 -16.33 -26.64 -14.23
CA ALA A 233 -17.34 -25.86 -14.97
C ALA A 233 -18.71 -25.86 -14.28
N LEU A 234 -19.11 -26.96 -13.67
CA LEU A 234 -20.39 -27.07 -12.96
C LEU A 234 -20.40 -26.27 -11.66
N VAL A 235 -19.29 -26.22 -10.90
CA VAL A 235 -19.19 -25.39 -9.70
C VAL A 235 -19.19 -23.91 -10.05
N TRP A 236 -18.54 -23.52 -11.15
CA TRP A 236 -18.52 -22.14 -11.64
C TRP A 236 -19.91 -21.70 -12.12
N PHE A 237 -20.60 -22.52 -12.92
CA PHE A 237 -21.95 -22.25 -13.41
C PHE A 237 -23.00 -22.20 -12.26
N TRP A 238 -22.83 -23.03 -11.23
CA TRP A 238 -23.77 -23.06 -10.11
C TRP A 238 -23.67 -21.82 -9.20
N LYS A 239 -22.48 -21.23 -9.10
CA LYS A 239 -22.27 -19.99 -8.33
C LYS A 239 -22.78 -18.74 -9.05
N PHE A 240 -22.77 -18.71 -10.38
CA PHE A 240 -23.24 -17.56 -11.17
C PHE A 240 -24.71 -17.63 -11.60
N ALA A 241 -25.35 -18.77 -11.51
CA ALA A 241 -26.79 -18.93 -11.84
C ALA A 241 -27.74 -18.61 -10.68
N LYS A 242 -27.20 -18.16 -9.54
CA LYS A 242 -27.98 -17.76 -8.35
C LYS A 242 -27.83 -16.27 -7.97
N GLN A 243 -27.34 -15.44 -8.90
CA GLN A 243 -27.38 -13.99 -8.75
C GLN A 243 -28.40 -13.40 -9.72
#